data_dff4c34fe84636b073810ee36645db5d
#
_entry.id   dff4c34fe84636b073810ee36645db5d
#
_cell.length_a   1.000
_cell.length_b   1.000
_cell.length_c   1.000
_cell.angle_alpha   90.00
_cell.angle_beta   90.00
_cell.angle_gamma   90.00
#
_symmetry.space_group_name_H-M   'P 1'
#
loop_
_entity.id
_entity.type
_entity.pdbx_description
1 polymer ?
#
loop_
_entity_poly.entity_id
_entity_poly.type
_entity_poly.pdbx_seq_one_letter_code
_entity_poly.pdbx_strand_id
1 'polypeptide(L)'
;MRFAQSMFPSPDQADENGIVACSRNITCEMLQDCYFHGIFPWPFGEEYQVIPWCAPLMRGVLMLDEFHIPASFQREMKKNRFTCRINSCFEEVICACAAAVRPDSGGTWITQEVIRAYCEFHKMGYAHSFETFDAGGNLAGGLYGISCGRVFCGESMFYKVSGASKFAFVKMVETLKQHGVVLVDTQMVTNATRSFGAKEIPSAEYIRLLKQYRGKPLSF
;
A
#
# COMPACT_ATOMS: atom_id res chain seq x y z
N MET A 1 -21.46 -10.06 1.52
CA MET A 1 -21.13 -9.94 0.08
C MET A 1 -20.50 -11.25 -0.35
N ARG A 2 -21.00 -11.95 -1.38
CA ARG A 2 -20.31 -13.12 -1.94
C ARG A 2 -19.30 -12.58 -2.95
N PHE A 3 -18.02 -12.76 -2.70
CA PHE A 3 -16.99 -12.46 -3.69
C PHE A 3 -17.02 -13.56 -4.74
N ALA A 4 -16.95 -13.19 -6.01
CA ALA A 4 -16.88 -14.12 -7.14
C ALA A 4 -15.60 -14.98 -7.03
N GLN A 5 -15.56 -16.06 -7.79
CA GLN A 5 -14.32 -16.81 -7.98
C GLN A 5 -13.28 -15.89 -8.62
N SER A 6 -12.05 -15.89 -8.10
CA SER A 6 -10.96 -15.06 -8.63
C SER A 6 -10.65 -15.42 -10.07
N MET A 7 -10.28 -14.41 -10.87
CA MET A 7 -9.70 -14.61 -12.20
C MET A 7 -8.23 -15.06 -12.13
N PHE A 8 -7.58 -14.89 -10.97
CA PHE A 8 -6.23 -15.37 -10.74
C PHE A 8 -6.22 -16.79 -10.14
N PRO A 9 -5.14 -17.56 -10.33
CA PRO A 9 -4.89 -18.76 -9.54
C PRO A 9 -4.92 -18.45 -8.04
N SER A 10 -5.17 -19.49 -7.23
CA SER A 10 -5.17 -19.32 -5.78
C SER A 10 -3.77 -18.93 -5.26
N PRO A 11 -3.64 -18.06 -4.23
CA PRO A 11 -2.36 -17.67 -3.65
C PRO A 11 -1.45 -18.83 -3.23
N ASP A 12 -2.01 -19.99 -2.87
CA ASP A 12 -1.28 -21.21 -2.52
C ASP A 12 -0.64 -21.92 -3.73
N GLN A 13 -0.96 -21.48 -4.95
CA GLN A 13 -0.34 -21.97 -6.20
C GLN A 13 0.84 -21.09 -6.65
N ALA A 14 1.27 -20.12 -5.83
CA ALA A 14 2.43 -19.31 -6.12
C ALA A 14 3.69 -20.16 -6.31
N ASP A 15 4.53 -19.78 -7.25
CA ASP A 15 5.84 -20.40 -7.46
C ASP A 15 6.84 -20.07 -6.33
N GLU A 16 8.07 -20.54 -6.45
CA GLU A 16 9.14 -20.29 -5.47
C GLU A 16 9.48 -18.80 -5.27
N ASN A 17 9.16 -17.95 -6.26
CA ASN A 17 9.32 -16.49 -6.21
C ASN A 17 8.06 -15.78 -5.69
N GLY A 18 7.00 -16.52 -5.37
CA GLY A 18 5.72 -15.96 -4.95
C GLY A 18 4.86 -15.45 -6.08
N ILE A 19 5.10 -15.85 -7.35
CA ILE A 19 4.34 -15.42 -8.51
C ILE A 19 3.22 -16.42 -8.77
N VAL A 20 1.98 -15.93 -8.87
CA VAL A 20 0.79 -16.75 -9.18
C VAL A 20 0.37 -16.64 -10.66
N ALA A 21 0.67 -15.53 -11.30
CA ALA A 21 0.34 -15.27 -12.71
C ALA A 21 1.18 -14.13 -13.27
N CYS A 22 1.15 -13.97 -14.60
CA CYS A 22 1.68 -12.80 -15.30
C CYS A 22 0.66 -12.28 -16.30
N SER A 23 0.61 -10.95 -16.49
CA SER A 23 -0.20 -10.32 -17.54
C SER A 23 0.62 -9.26 -18.28
N ARG A 24 0.10 -8.81 -19.44
CA ARG A 24 0.71 -7.70 -20.21
C ARG A 24 0.08 -6.36 -19.93
N ASN A 25 -1.04 -6.34 -19.25
CA ASN A 25 -1.81 -5.15 -18.92
C ASN A 25 -2.32 -5.23 -17.49
N ILE A 26 -2.75 -4.10 -16.95
CA ILE A 26 -3.36 -3.95 -15.64
C ILE A 26 -4.69 -3.19 -15.80
N THR A 27 -5.78 -3.75 -15.28
CA THR A 27 -7.11 -3.11 -15.30
C THR A 27 -7.66 -2.95 -13.89
N CYS A 28 -8.67 -2.11 -13.71
CA CYS A 28 -9.32 -1.93 -12.42
C CYS A 28 -9.99 -3.21 -11.92
N GLU A 29 -10.54 -4.05 -12.83
CA GLU A 29 -11.12 -5.34 -12.46
C GLU A 29 -10.04 -6.29 -11.93
N MET A 30 -8.86 -6.32 -12.57
CA MET A 30 -7.72 -7.12 -12.11
C MET A 30 -7.22 -6.61 -10.76
N LEU A 31 -7.11 -5.29 -10.56
CA LEU A 31 -6.74 -4.71 -9.27
C LEU A 31 -7.75 -5.05 -8.18
N GLN A 32 -9.04 -4.90 -8.44
CA GLN A 32 -10.06 -5.25 -7.49
C GLN A 32 -9.98 -6.73 -7.12
N ASP A 33 -9.90 -7.61 -8.12
CA ASP A 33 -9.85 -9.03 -7.88
C ASP A 33 -8.60 -9.44 -7.10
N CYS A 34 -7.41 -9.00 -7.52
CA CYS A 34 -6.16 -9.40 -6.89
C CYS A 34 -6.09 -8.99 -5.41
N TYR A 35 -6.40 -7.73 -5.07
CA TYR A 35 -6.34 -7.27 -3.68
C TYR A 35 -7.35 -7.97 -2.78
N PHE A 36 -8.54 -8.26 -3.29
CA PHE A 36 -9.57 -8.98 -2.54
C PHE A 36 -9.27 -10.48 -2.36
N HIS A 37 -8.27 -11.00 -3.08
CA HIS A 37 -7.81 -12.39 -2.98
C HIS A 37 -6.38 -12.53 -2.43
N GLY A 38 -5.77 -11.41 -2.00
CA GLY A 38 -4.46 -11.42 -1.33
C GLY A 38 -3.26 -11.43 -2.29
N ILE A 39 -3.52 -11.06 -3.54
CA ILE A 39 -2.53 -10.95 -4.61
C ILE A 39 -2.27 -9.46 -4.85
N PHE A 40 -1.09 -9.11 -5.34
CA PHE A 40 -0.74 -7.74 -5.72
C PHE A 40 0.18 -7.73 -6.95
N PRO A 41 0.13 -6.67 -7.79
CA PRO A 41 1.03 -6.54 -8.93
C PRO A 41 2.42 -6.07 -8.48
N TRP A 42 3.47 -6.66 -9.07
CA TRP A 42 4.86 -6.26 -8.83
C TRP A 42 5.65 -6.19 -10.14
N PRO A 43 5.44 -5.18 -10.99
CA PRO A 43 6.22 -5.02 -12.22
C PRO A 43 7.72 -4.87 -11.93
N PHE A 44 8.56 -5.56 -12.70
CA PHE A 44 10.02 -5.52 -12.59
C PHE A 44 10.63 -4.52 -13.58
N GLY A 45 10.24 -3.23 -13.50
CA GLY A 45 10.77 -2.18 -14.36
C GLY A 45 10.19 -2.19 -15.80
N GLU A 46 10.56 -1.17 -16.58
CA GLU A 46 10.02 -0.96 -17.95
C GLU A 46 10.53 -1.99 -18.98
N GLU A 47 11.63 -2.68 -18.69
CA GLU A 47 12.22 -3.68 -19.59
C GLU A 47 11.38 -4.96 -19.69
N TYR A 48 10.56 -5.24 -18.68
CA TYR A 48 9.71 -6.43 -18.64
C TYR A 48 8.30 -6.07 -19.11
N GLN A 49 7.95 -6.53 -20.31
CA GLN A 49 6.60 -6.35 -20.90
C GLN A 49 5.50 -7.17 -20.19
N VAL A 50 5.75 -7.60 -18.95
CA VAL A 50 4.82 -8.42 -18.18
C VAL A 50 4.75 -7.91 -16.73
N ILE A 51 3.57 -7.99 -16.17
CA ILE A 51 3.26 -7.63 -14.79
C ILE A 51 3.08 -8.94 -14.02
N PRO A 52 4.03 -9.33 -13.15
CA PRO A 52 3.84 -10.42 -12.21
C PRO A 52 2.78 -10.07 -11.17
N TRP A 53 1.94 -11.05 -10.86
CA TRP A 53 0.95 -11.00 -9.78
C TRP A 53 1.43 -11.89 -8.66
N CYS A 54 1.67 -11.30 -7.50
CA CYS A 54 2.44 -11.92 -6.43
C CYS A 54 1.60 -12.25 -5.20
N ALA A 55 1.91 -13.39 -4.59
CA ALA A 55 1.43 -13.84 -3.29
C ALA A 55 2.57 -14.57 -2.57
N PRO A 56 3.52 -13.85 -1.92
CA PRO A 56 4.68 -14.46 -1.29
C PRO A 56 4.28 -15.34 -0.11
N LEU A 57 5.10 -16.36 0.21
CA LEU A 57 4.88 -17.31 1.31
C LEU A 57 4.80 -16.64 2.69
N MET A 58 5.55 -15.56 2.88
CA MET A 58 5.51 -14.73 4.09
C MET A 58 4.99 -13.35 3.71
N ARG A 59 3.98 -12.86 4.43
CA ARG A 59 3.36 -11.55 4.20
C ARG A 59 3.71 -10.57 5.30
N GLY A 60 4.22 -9.42 4.92
CA GLY A 60 4.42 -8.29 5.83
C GLY A 60 3.08 -7.66 6.20
N VAL A 61 2.78 -7.57 7.49
CA VAL A 61 1.55 -6.96 8.00
C VAL A 61 1.83 -6.10 9.22
N LEU A 62 0.99 -5.08 9.40
CA LEU A 62 0.91 -4.32 10.64
C LEU A 62 -0.49 -4.49 11.22
N MET A 63 -0.60 -5.21 12.34
CA MET A 63 -1.84 -5.25 13.12
C MET A 63 -2.02 -3.90 13.80
N LEU A 64 -3.18 -3.26 13.62
CA LEU A 64 -3.34 -1.88 14.09
C LEU A 64 -3.42 -1.75 15.61
N ASP A 65 -3.75 -2.80 16.34
CA ASP A 65 -3.66 -2.87 17.80
C ASP A 65 -2.21 -2.99 18.32
N GLU A 66 -1.29 -3.50 17.50
CA GLU A 66 0.15 -3.58 17.81
C GLU A 66 0.94 -2.34 17.35
N PHE A 67 0.30 -1.42 16.62
CA PHE A 67 0.95 -0.21 16.13
C PHE A 67 1.47 0.68 17.27
N HIS A 68 2.72 1.09 17.14
CA HIS A 68 3.36 2.05 18.03
C HIS A 68 4.24 3.03 17.25
N ILE A 69 4.39 4.24 17.80
CA ILE A 69 5.25 5.27 17.21
C ILE A 69 6.57 5.25 17.98
N PRO A 70 7.73 5.05 17.30
CA PRO A 70 9.04 5.11 17.96
C PRO A 70 9.25 6.43 18.70
N ALA A 71 9.84 6.39 19.91
CA ALA A 71 10.03 7.58 20.76
C ALA A 71 10.82 8.71 20.06
N SER A 72 11.78 8.35 19.20
CA SER A 72 12.50 9.33 18.37
C SER A 72 11.57 10.07 17.43
N PHE A 73 10.64 9.35 16.78
CA PHE A 73 9.70 9.95 15.84
C PHE A 73 8.57 10.71 16.54
N GLN A 74 8.14 10.28 17.74
CA GLN A 74 7.20 11.08 18.56
C GLN A 74 7.74 12.49 18.84
N ARG A 75 9.05 12.60 19.11
CA ARG A 75 9.72 13.91 19.32
C ARG A 75 9.72 14.77 18.05
N GLU A 76 9.89 14.14 16.88
CA GLU A 76 9.82 14.85 15.58
C GLU A 76 8.39 15.36 15.31
N MET A 77 7.37 14.56 15.59
CA MET A 77 5.97 14.95 15.40
C MET A 77 5.57 16.18 16.27
N LYS A 78 6.12 16.29 17.49
CA LYS A 78 5.88 17.45 18.38
C LYS A 78 6.37 18.78 17.79
N LYS A 79 7.23 18.77 16.76
CA LYS A 79 7.70 20.00 16.12
C LYS A 79 6.65 20.65 15.21
N ASN A 80 5.51 19.99 14.97
CA ASN A 80 4.37 20.47 14.18
C ASN A 80 4.74 21.04 12.79
N ARG A 81 5.72 20.39 12.11
CA ARG A 81 6.24 20.86 10.83
C ARG A 81 5.36 20.49 9.64
N PHE A 82 4.43 19.57 9.85
CA PHE A 82 3.66 18.94 8.79
C PHE A 82 2.17 18.98 9.07
N THR A 83 1.38 19.09 7.99
CA THR A 83 -0.06 18.83 7.99
C THR A 83 -0.37 17.64 7.09
N CYS A 84 -1.48 16.94 7.35
CA CYS A 84 -1.91 15.81 6.53
C CYS A 84 -3.22 16.16 5.83
N ARG A 85 -3.32 15.77 4.55
CA ARG A 85 -4.59 15.73 3.79
C ARG A 85 -4.80 14.32 3.27
N ILE A 86 -6.02 13.99 2.88
CA ILE A 86 -6.38 12.68 2.37
C ILE A 86 -7.04 12.89 1.01
N ASN A 87 -6.60 12.15 -0.02
CA ASN A 87 -7.17 12.16 -1.37
C ASN A 87 -7.15 13.55 -2.04
N SER A 88 -6.28 14.46 -1.61
CA SER A 88 -6.26 15.83 -2.16
C SER A 88 -5.43 15.95 -3.45
N CYS A 89 -4.44 15.06 -3.65
CA CYS A 89 -3.58 15.06 -4.84
C CYS A 89 -3.01 13.65 -5.14
N PHE A 90 -3.89 12.65 -5.29
CA PHE A 90 -3.52 11.24 -5.48
C PHE A 90 -2.51 11.03 -6.62
N GLU A 91 -2.74 11.65 -7.78
CA GLU A 91 -1.87 11.51 -8.95
C GLU A 91 -0.47 12.07 -8.67
N GLU A 92 -0.36 13.20 -7.95
CA GLU A 92 0.94 13.75 -7.56
C GLU A 92 1.69 12.81 -6.61
N VAL A 93 0.96 12.14 -5.70
CA VAL A 93 1.54 11.18 -4.76
C VAL A 93 2.09 9.96 -5.48
N ILE A 94 1.30 9.33 -6.37
CA ILE A 94 1.77 8.12 -7.09
C ILE A 94 2.92 8.47 -8.05
N CYS A 95 2.88 9.61 -8.73
CA CYS A 95 3.98 10.10 -9.57
C CYS A 95 5.24 10.36 -8.74
N ALA A 96 5.11 10.96 -7.56
CA ALA A 96 6.26 11.16 -6.66
C ALA A 96 6.81 9.84 -6.11
N CYS A 97 5.96 8.85 -5.86
CA CYS A 97 6.40 7.50 -5.51
C CYS A 97 7.16 6.81 -6.65
N ALA A 98 6.71 7.01 -7.89
CA ALA A 98 7.38 6.50 -9.08
C ALA A 98 8.78 7.13 -9.29
N ALA A 99 8.91 8.43 -9.02
CA ALA A 99 10.16 9.17 -9.15
C ALA A 99 11.12 8.99 -7.95
N ALA A 100 10.69 8.34 -6.87
CA ALA A 100 11.50 8.19 -5.67
C ALA A 100 12.67 7.24 -5.91
N VAL A 101 13.89 7.75 -5.74
CA VAL A 101 15.12 6.96 -5.83
C VAL A 101 15.21 6.02 -4.63
N ARG A 102 15.33 4.73 -4.90
CA ARG A 102 15.54 3.68 -3.88
C ARG A 102 16.93 3.07 -4.12
N PRO A 103 17.85 3.12 -3.12
CA PRO A 103 19.24 2.70 -3.30
C PRO A 103 19.39 1.24 -3.80
N ASP A 104 18.48 0.36 -3.41
CA ASP A 104 18.59 -1.09 -3.64
C ASP A 104 17.64 -1.61 -4.73
N SER A 105 16.94 -0.73 -5.44
CA SER A 105 16.02 -1.13 -6.53
C SER A 105 16.57 -0.67 -7.87
N GLY A 106 16.70 -1.58 -8.84
CA GLY A 106 17.10 -1.29 -10.22
C GLY A 106 16.13 -0.41 -11.00
N GLY A 107 15.30 0.41 -10.33
CA GLY A 107 14.29 1.28 -10.91
C GLY A 107 13.00 1.32 -10.08
N THR A 108 11.95 1.89 -10.66
CA THR A 108 10.62 1.88 -10.07
C THR A 108 9.76 0.79 -10.71
N TRP A 109 8.95 0.13 -9.89
CA TRP A 109 7.89 -0.76 -10.39
C TRP A 109 6.62 0.01 -10.84
N ILE A 110 6.55 1.32 -10.52
CA ILE A 110 5.38 2.15 -10.80
C ILE A 110 5.55 2.76 -12.21
N THR A 111 5.13 2.01 -13.23
CA THR A 111 5.14 2.44 -14.63
C THR A 111 3.99 3.41 -14.93
N GLN A 112 4.00 4.04 -16.12
CA GLN A 112 2.91 4.90 -16.57
C GLN A 112 1.58 4.16 -16.67
N GLU A 113 1.59 2.87 -16.98
CA GLU A 113 0.40 2.04 -17.02
C GLU A 113 -0.16 1.80 -15.61
N VAL A 114 0.73 1.51 -14.64
CA VAL A 114 0.38 1.41 -13.23
C VAL A 114 -0.22 2.72 -12.72
N ILE A 115 0.40 3.87 -13.00
CA ILE A 115 -0.13 5.18 -12.59
C ILE A 115 -1.56 5.37 -13.09
N ARG A 116 -1.82 5.12 -14.39
CA ARG A 116 -3.16 5.27 -14.96
C ARG A 116 -4.18 4.36 -14.30
N ALA A 117 -3.85 3.07 -14.14
CA ALA A 117 -4.75 2.09 -13.52
C ALA A 117 -5.10 2.46 -12.07
N TYR A 118 -4.11 2.89 -11.27
CA TYR A 118 -4.36 3.29 -9.88
C TYR A 118 -5.08 4.63 -9.75
N CYS A 119 -4.88 5.58 -10.67
CA CYS A 119 -5.65 6.82 -10.72
C CYS A 119 -7.13 6.54 -11.04
N GLU A 120 -7.43 5.60 -11.93
CA GLU A 120 -8.81 5.17 -12.17
C GLU A 120 -9.37 4.42 -10.96
N PHE A 121 -8.59 3.55 -10.34
CA PHE A 121 -8.98 2.82 -9.14
C PHE A 121 -9.24 3.76 -7.95
N HIS A 122 -8.51 4.88 -7.88
CA HIS A 122 -8.80 5.98 -6.95
C HIS A 122 -10.16 6.63 -7.22
N LYS A 123 -10.47 6.97 -8.48
CA LYS A 123 -11.79 7.54 -8.86
C LYS A 123 -12.95 6.61 -8.54
N MET A 124 -12.72 5.29 -8.55
CA MET A 124 -13.69 4.28 -8.13
C MET A 124 -13.83 4.16 -6.59
N GLY A 125 -12.99 4.86 -5.80
CA GLY A 125 -13.04 4.86 -4.34
C GLY A 125 -12.29 3.69 -3.67
N TYR A 126 -11.43 2.96 -4.39
CA TYR A 126 -10.65 1.86 -3.83
C TYR A 126 -9.24 2.29 -3.40
N ALA A 127 -8.59 3.15 -4.18
CA ALA A 127 -7.25 3.64 -3.86
C ALA A 127 -7.31 5.00 -3.15
N HIS A 128 -6.47 5.18 -2.15
CA HIS A 128 -6.44 6.38 -1.31
C HIS A 128 -5.02 6.83 -1.07
N SER A 129 -4.82 8.15 -0.98
CA SER A 129 -3.56 8.77 -0.65
C SER A 129 -3.63 9.54 0.67
N PHE A 130 -2.48 9.60 1.34
CA PHE A 130 -2.25 10.41 2.54
C PHE A 130 -1.07 11.31 2.25
N GLU A 131 -1.33 12.60 2.14
CA GLU A 131 -0.37 13.61 1.76
C GLU A 131 0.17 14.34 2.98
N THR A 132 1.47 14.61 2.96
CA THR A 132 2.14 15.43 3.96
C THR A 132 2.59 16.73 3.33
N PHE A 133 2.10 17.84 3.88
CA PHE A 133 2.49 19.19 3.46
C PHE A 133 3.35 19.85 4.51
N ASP A 134 4.36 20.61 4.07
CA ASP A 134 5.18 21.46 4.93
C ASP A 134 4.47 22.76 5.33
N ALA A 135 5.12 23.60 6.14
CA ALA A 135 4.58 24.87 6.59
C ALA A 135 4.33 25.88 5.44
N GLY A 136 5.02 25.72 4.31
CA GLY A 136 4.83 26.51 3.10
C GLY A 136 3.70 26.01 2.21
N GLY A 137 3.03 24.90 2.58
CA GLY A 137 1.98 24.28 1.78
C GLY A 137 2.49 23.43 0.62
N ASN A 138 3.77 23.09 0.57
CA ASN A 138 4.35 22.24 -0.45
C ASN A 138 4.19 20.76 -0.08
N LEU A 139 3.95 19.90 -1.07
CA LEU A 139 3.91 18.45 -0.90
C LEU A 139 5.30 17.91 -0.53
N ALA A 140 5.48 17.60 0.76
CA ALA A 140 6.75 17.21 1.39
C ALA A 140 6.96 15.69 1.43
N GLY A 141 5.89 14.90 1.32
CA GLY A 141 5.88 13.45 1.31
C GLY A 141 4.47 12.90 1.28
N GLY A 142 4.36 11.58 1.26
CA GLY A 142 3.06 10.93 1.24
C GLY A 142 3.18 9.43 1.00
N LEU A 143 2.03 8.79 0.95
CA LEU A 143 1.86 7.38 0.60
C LEU A 143 0.51 7.17 -0.07
N TYR A 144 0.36 6.03 -0.75
CA TYR A 144 -0.95 5.58 -1.20
C TYR A 144 -1.14 4.09 -0.91
N GLY A 145 -2.39 3.65 -0.95
CA GLY A 145 -2.76 2.26 -0.75
C GLY A 145 -4.21 1.98 -1.10
N ILE A 146 -4.61 0.73 -0.93
CA ILE A 146 -5.89 0.18 -1.38
C ILE A 146 -6.74 -0.23 -0.18
N SER A 147 -8.00 0.15 -0.21
CA SER A 147 -9.00 -0.22 0.79
C SER A 147 -9.73 -1.50 0.40
N CYS A 148 -9.62 -2.52 1.24
CA CYS A 148 -10.32 -3.79 1.10
C CYS A 148 -11.22 -4.06 2.32
N GLY A 149 -12.17 -3.15 2.60
CA GLY A 149 -12.99 -3.21 3.81
C GLY A 149 -12.18 -2.85 5.05
N ARG A 150 -12.01 -3.78 5.98
CA ARG A 150 -11.23 -3.57 7.21
C ARG A 150 -9.74 -3.96 7.08
N VAL A 151 -9.26 -4.12 5.85
CA VAL A 151 -7.87 -4.32 5.48
C VAL A 151 -7.44 -3.17 4.57
N PHE A 152 -6.26 -2.60 4.79
CA PHE A 152 -5.67 -1.58 3.93
C PHE A 152 -4.33 -2.08 3.40
N CYS A 153 -4.16 -2.13 2.08
CA CYS A 153 -2.91 -2.54 1.44
C CYS A 153 -2.08 -1.29 1.13
N GLY A 154 -0.98 -1.09 1.85
CA GLY A 154 -0.05 0.01 1.62
C GLY A 154 0.86 -0.30 0.44
N GLU A 155 0.89 0.56 -0.59
CA GLU A 155 1.59 0.30 -1.83
C GLU A 155 2.98 0.93 -1.87
N SER A 156 3.04 2.23 -1.72
CA SER A 156 4.30 2.95 -1.82
C SER A 156 4.26 4.25 -1.04
N MET A 157 5.46 4.72 -0.66
CA MET A 157 5.61 6.01 -0.01
C MET A 157 6.84 6.74 -0.54
N PHE A 158 6.81 8.07 -0.46
CA PHE A 158 7.92 8.95 -0.81
C PHE A 158 8.09 10.07 0.21
N TYR A 159 9.25 10.71 0.20
CA TYR A 159 9.48 11.95 0.94
C TYR A 159 10.47 12.86 0.18
N LYS A 160 10.20 14.15 0.21
CA LYS A 160 11.13 15.23 -0.19
C LYS A 160 11.77 15.85 1.05
N VAL A 161 11.05 15.82 2.19
CA VAL A 161 11.50 16.32 3.49
C VAL A 161 11.57 15.15 4.47
N SER A 162 12.71 15.04 5.18
CA SER A 162 12.91 13.95 6.14
C SER A 162 11.79 13.86 7.17
N GLY A 163 11.26 12.66 7.37
CA GLY A 163 10.17 12.37 8.27
C GLY A 163 8.77 12.52 7.67
N ALA A 164 8.61 13.14 6.48
CA ALA A 164 7.29 13.40 5.90
C ALA A 164 6.52 12.12 5.55
N SER A 165 7.16 11.09 4.97
CA SER A 165 6.50 9.81 4.71
C SER A 165 6.09 9.06 5.97
N LYS A 166 6.93 9.12 7.02
CA LYS A 166 6.59 8.55 8.34
C LYS A 166 5.42 9.28 8.98
N PHE A 167 5.34 10.60 8.82
CA PHE A 167 4.20 11.39 9.29
C PHE A 167 2.91 10.98 8.56
N ALA A 168 2.95 10.86 7.21
CA ALA A 168 1.83 10.34 6.43
C ALA A 168 1.40 8.94 6.92
N PHE A 169 2.36 8.05 7.18
CA PHE A 169 2.09 6.69 7.66
C PHE A 169 1.38 6.70 9.03
N VAL A 170 1.84 7.52 9.98
CA VAL A 170 1.17 7.67 11.29
C VAL A 170 -0.25 8.19 11.10
N LYS A 171 -0.45 9.23 10.29
CA LYS A 171 -1.78 9.81 10.02
C LYS A 171 -2.71 8.83 9.31
N MET A 172 -2.18 8.04 8.38
CA MET A 172 -2.91 6.93 7.77
C MET A 172 -3.40 5.96 8.85
N VAL A 173 -2.51 5.45 9.72
CA VAL A 173 -2.89 4.48 10.76
C VAL A 173 -3.92 5.08 11.73
N GLU A 174 -3.76 6.32 12.15
CA GLU A 174 -4.73 7.01 13.02
C GLU A 174 -6.13 7.06 12.35
N THR A 175 -6.19 7.45 11.07
CA THR A 175 -7.44 7.49 10.29
C THR A 175 -8.03 6.11 10.10
N LEU A 176 -7.22 5.12 9.71
CA LEU A 176 -7.67 3.74 9.50
C LEU A 176 -8.27 3.11 10.77
N LYS A 177 -7.67 3.38 11.93
CA LYS A 177 -8.22 2.95 13.24
C LYS A 177 -9.61 3.53 13.50
N GLN A 178 -9.82 4.82 13.20
CA GLN A 178 -11.12 5.48 13.35
C GLN A 178 -12.20 4.86 12.44
N HIS A 179 -11.80 4.31 11.28
CA HIS A 179 -12.68 3.63 10.33
C HIS A 179 -12.78 2.11 10.58
N GLY A 180 -12.23 1.61 11.70
CA GLY A 180 -12.35 0.22 12.11
C GLY A 180 -11.49 -0.77 11.30
N VAL A 181 -10.48 -0.30 10.59
CA VAL A 181 -9.47 -1.16 9.96
C VAL A 181 -8.72 -1.94 11.03
N VAL A 182 -8.40 -3.19 10.76
CA VAL A 182 -7.74 -4.09 11.72
C VAL A 182 -6.28 -4.33 11.38
N LEU A 183 -5.92 -4.31 10.10
CA LEU A 183 -4.55 -4.51 9.67
C LEU A 183 -4.21 -3.69 8.42
N VAL A 184 -2.94 -3.30 8.32
CA VAL A 184 -2.30 -2.83 7.10
C VAL A 184 -1.44 -3.94 6.54
N ASP A 185 -1.70 -4.33 5.31
CA ASP A 185 -0.84 -5.18 4.51
C ASP A 185 0.29 -4.33 3.95
N THR A 186 1.52 -4.63 4.32
CA THR A 186 2.72 -3.95 3.84
C THR A 186 3.48 -4.77 2.80
N GLN A 187 2.89 -5.89 2.35
CA GLN A 187 3.45 -6.93 1.48
C GLN A 187 4.77 -7.50 2.02
N MET A 188 5.76 -6.62 2.24
CA MET A 188 7.07 -6.94 2.84
C MET A 188 7.35 -6.05 4.05
N VAL A 189 8.15 -6.55 4.99
CA VAL A 189 8.57 -5.77 6.15
C VAL A 189 9.88 -5.04 5.84
N THR A 190 9.82 -3.72 5.80
CA THR A 190 10.99 -2.85 5.71
C THR A 190 11.46 -2.38 7.09
N ASN A 191 12.67 -1.83 7.19
CA ASN A 191 13.13 -1.21 8.44
C ASN A 191 12.17 -0.09 8.93
N ALA A 192 11.57 0.64 7.98
CA ALA A 192 10.61 1.69 8.30
C ALA A 192 9.34 1.10 8.92
N THR A 193 8.69 0.13 8.26
CA THR A 193 7.43 -0.47 8.74
C THR A 193 7.65 -1.31 10.00
N ARG A 194 8.79 -2.01 10.11
CA ARG A 194 9.19 -2.75 11.33
C ARG A 194 9.26 -1.84 12.55
N SER A 195 9.76 -0.62 12.39
CA SER A 195 9.87 0.33 13.50
C SER A 195 8.50 0.77 14.06
N PHE A 196 7.43 0.58 13.32
CA PHE A 196 6.05 0.85 13.72
C PHE A 196 5.28 -0.39 14.20
N GLY A 197 5.92 -1.58 14.21
CA GLY A 197 5.34 -2.83 14.68
C GLY A 197 4.97 -3.83 13.57
N ALA A 198 5.33 -3.56 12.31
CA ALA A 198 5.08 -4.52 11.24
C ALA A 198 5.91 -5.80 11.43
N LYS A 199 5.29 -6.94 11.13
CA LYS A 199 5.85 -8.28 11.24
C LYS A 199 5.47 -9.14 10.04
N GLU A 200 6.18 -10.22 9.84
CA GLU A 200 5.84 -11.22 8.83
C GLU A 200 4.94 -12.31 9.44
N ILE A 201 3.92 -12.71 8.70
CA ILE A 201 3.06 -13.84 9.00
C ILE A 201 2.99 -14.80 7.80
N PRO A 202 2.68 -16.08 8.00
CA PRO A 202 2.45 -17.01 6.89
C PRO A 202 1.32 -16.49 5.98
N SER A 203 1.47 -16.65 4.65
CA SER A 203 0.47 -16.24 3.67
C SER A 203 -0.92 -16.83 3.96
N ALA A 204 -0.98 -18.09 4.39
CA ALA A 204 -2.25 -18.74 4.75
C ALA A 204 -2.98 -18.02 5.89
N GLU A 205 -2.25 -17.50 6.89
CA GLU A 205 -2.80 -16.70 7.98
C GLU A 205 -3.30 -15.34 7.46
N TYR A 206 -2.50 -14.66 6.63
CA TYR A 206 -2.92 -13.41 6.01
C TYR A 206 -4.21 -13.58 5.18
N ILE A 207 -4.29 -14.63 4.34
CA ILE A 207 -5.49 -14.92 3.53
C ILE A 207 -6.71 -15.20 4.41
N ARG A 208 -6.55 -15.89 5.55
CA ARG A 208 -7.63 -16.09 6.52
C ARG A 208 -8.13 -14.77 7.09
N LEU A 209 -7.22 -13.87 7.49
CA LEU A 209 -7.55 -12.54 8.00
C LEU A 209 -8.23 -11.69 6.91
N LEU A 210 -7.67 -11.68 5.69
CA LEU A 210 -8.26 -10.95 4.56
C LEU A 210 -9.69 -11.42 4.28
N LYS A 211 -9.93 -12.73 4.20
CA LYS A 211 -11.28 -13.29 3.99
C LYS A 211 -12.27 -12.89 5.09
N GLN A 212 -11.81 -12.78 6.33
CA GLN A 212 -12.63 -12.38 7.48
C GLN A 212 -12.98 -10.89 7.42
N TYR A 213 -12.08 -10.02 6.95
CA TYR A 213 -12.20 -8.57 7.12
C TYR A 213 -12.40 -7.79 5.82
N ARG A 214 -12.23 -8.42 4.63
CA ARG A 214 -12.50 -7.77 3.35
C ARG A 214 -13.96 -7.40 3.21
N GLY A 215 -14.23 -6.27 2.55
CA GLY A 215 -15.59 -5.75 2.39
C GLY A 215 -15.62 -4.57 1.42
N LYS A 216 -16.64 -3.73 1.52
CA LYS A 216 -16.72 -2.51 0.74
C LYS A 216 -15.50 -1.62 1.04
N PRO A 217 -14.98 -0.87 0.04
CA PRO A 217 -13.91 0.09 0.29
C PRO A 217 -14.36 1.14 1.31
N LEU A 218 -13.38 1.72 2.00
CA LEU A 218 -13.60 2.83 2.92
C LEU A 218 -13.94 4.10 2.12
N SER A 219 -14.65 5.00 2.76
CA SER A 219 -14.85 6.38 2.27
C SER A 219 -14.18 7.33 3.28
N PHE A 220 -13.30 8.19 2.79
CA PHE A 220 -12.57 9.20 3.57
C PHE A 220 -13.03 10.59 3.20
#